data_d3195941063b63633556a68e4dbb2a51
#
_entry.id   d3195941063b63633556a68e4dbb2a51
#
_cell.length_a   1.000
_cell.length_b   1.000
_cell.length_c   1.000
_cell.angle_alpha   90.00
_cell.angle_beta   90.00
_cell.angle_gamma   90.00
#
_symmetry.space_group_name_H-M   'P 1'
#
loop_
_entity.id
_entity.type
_entity.pdbx_description
1 polymer ?
#
loop_
_entity_poly.entity_id
_entity_poly.type
_entity_poly.pdbx_seq_one_letter_code
_entity_poly.pdbx_strand_id
1 'polypeptide(L)'
;MLSKEMQEKLMGEIKRSDKFIELIGIKIIEADEGYCKAELKVDDCHLNPLGTVHGGCLYTLADTVAGFAAASCGFEGPTLS
;
A
#
# COMPACT_ATOMS: atom_id res chain seq x y z
N MET A 1 2.11 11.73 15.21
CA MET A 1 2.37 10.29 15.33
C MET A 1 1.18 9.59 15.96
N LEU A 2 0.65 8.56 15.29
CA LEU A 2 -0.48 7.80 15.81
C LEU A 2 -0.03 6.86 16.91
N SER A 3 -0.92 6.57 17.86
CA SER A 3 -0.66 5.54 18.86
C SER A 3 -0.54 4.18 18.17
N LYS A 4 0.09 3.23 18.84
CA LYS A 4 0.25 1.89 18.29
C LYS A 4 -1.11 1.24 18.00
N GLU A 5 -2.09 1.46 18.88
CA GLU A 5 -3.43 0.94 18.69
C GLU A 5 -4.09 1.51 17.44
N MET A 6 -3.93 2.80 17.19
CA MET A 6 -4.48 3.44 15.99
C MET A 6 -3.77 2.99 14.73
N GLN A 7 -2.45 2.78 14.80
CA GLN A 7 -1.69 2.25 13.67
C GLN A 7 -2.19 0.86 13.27
N GLU A 8 -2.42 -0.01 14.25
CA GLU A 8 -2.92 -1.36 13.99
C GLU A 8 -4.32 -1.34 13.39
N LYS A 9 -5.17 -0.43 13.87
CA LYS A 9 -6.52 -0.26 13.34
C LYS A 9 -6.48 0.21 11.89
N LEU A 10 -5.63 1.20 11.59
CA LEU A 10 -5.44 1.71 10.24
C LEU A 10 -4.97 0.61 9.30
N MET A 11 -3.98 -0.16 9.70
CA MET A 11 -3.47 -1.27 8.89
C MET A 11 -4.55 -2.33 8.64
N GLY A 12 -5.37 -2.61 9.63
CA GLY A 12 -6.47 -3.56 9.48
C GLY A 12 -7.52 -3.11 8.47
N GLU A 13 -7.84 -1.82 8.47
CA GLU A 13 -8.78 -1.25 7.52
C GLU A 13 -8.24 -1.27 6.10
N ILE A 14 -6.96 -0.96 5.92
CA ILE A 14 -6.30 -1.04 4.62
C ILE A 14 -6.39 -2.45 4.07
N LYS A 15 -6.04 -3.45 4.86
CA LYS A 15 -6.06 -4.85 4.45
C LYS A 15 -7.44 -5.32 4.05
N ARG A 16 -8.48 -4.83 4.71
CA ARG A 16 -9.85 -5.25 4.41
C ARG A 16 -10.41 -4.57 3.17
N SER A 17 -10.03 -3.33 2.92
CA SER A 17 -10.67 -2.51 1.90
C SER A 17 -9.98 -2.56 0.54
N ASP A 18 -8.71 -2.91 0.49
CA ASP A 18 -7.96 -2.88 -0.77
C ASP A 18 -7.66 -4.28 -1.30
N LYS A 19 -8.59 -4.77 -2.09
CA LYS A 19 -8.49 -6.11 -2.70
C LYS A 19 -7.42 -6.16 -3.78
N PHE A 20 -7.15 -5.03 -4.43
CA PHE A 20 -6.16 -4.99 -5.49
C PHE A 20 -4.75 -5.18 -4.96
N ILE A 21 -4.40 -4.52 -3.85
CA ILE A 21 -3.07 -4.70 -3.28
C ILE A 21 -2.87 -6.13 -2.77
N GLU A 22 -3.91 -6.76 -2.26
CA GLU A 22 -3.87 -8.16 -1.84
C GLU A 22 -3.60 -9.07 -3.04
N LEU A 23 -4.29 -8.84 -4.16
CA LEU A 23 -4.12 -9.61 -5.37
C LEU A 23 -2.71 -9.51 -5.93
N ILE A 24 -2.12 -8.32 -5.90
CA ILE A 24 -0.75 -8.08 -6.40
C ILE A 24 0.29 -8.64 -5.43
N GLY A 25 -0.05 -8.80 -4.16
CA GLY A 25 0.87 -9.31 -3.16
C GLY A 25 1.63 -8.23 -2.40
N ILE A 26 1.11 -7.01 -2.37
CA ILE A 26 1.70 -5.91 -1.61
C ILE A 26 1.36 -6.09 -0.14
N LYS A 27 2.37 -6.01 0.71
CA LYS A 27 2.20 -6.03 2.16
C LYS A 27 2.47 -4.67 2.76
N ILE A 28 1.53 -4.19 3.57
CA ILE A 28 1.75 -2.99 4.37
C ILE A 28 2.49 -3.41 5.64
N ILE A 29 3.71 -2.92 5.78
CA ILE A 29 4.58 -3.29 6.91
C ILE A 29 4.35 -2.36 8.09
N GLU A 30 4.18 -1.08 7.81
CA GLU A 30 4.07 -0.06 8.83
C GLU A 30 3.26 1.10 8.31
N ALA A 31 2.41 1.68 9.14
CA ALA A 31 1.63 2.86 8.79
C ALA A 31 1.56 3.81 9.98
N ASP A 32 1.73 5.09 9.73
CA ASP A 32 1.63 6.14 10.73
C ASP A 32 1.09 7.39 10.05
N GLU A 33 0.93 8.45 10.81
CA GLU A 33 0.45 9.72 10.29
C GLU A 33 1.41 10.27 9.25
N GLY A 34 0.96 10.39 8.00
CA GLY A 34 1.76 10.88 6.90
C GLY A 34 2.86 9.91 6.44
N TYR A 35 2.79 8.64 6.85
CA TYR A 35 3.83 7.66 6.58
C TYR A 35 3.22 6.29 6.28
N CYS A 36 3.78 5.63 5.28
CA CYS A 36 3.43 4.24 5.00
C CYS A 36 4.64 3.52 4.44
N LYS A 37 4.88 2.32 4.95
CA LYS A 37 5.92 1.42 4.45
C LYS A 37 5.26 0.15 3.95
N ALA A 38 5.55 -0.20 2.71
CA ALA A 38 5.01 -1.41 2.09
C ALA A 38 6.11 -2.13 1.35
N GLU A 39 5.91 -3.42 1.14
CA GLU A 39 6.83 -4.22 0.35
C GLU A 39 6.09 -5.11 -0.62
N LEU A 40 6.76 -5.44 -1.72
CA LEU A 40 6.29 -6.40 -2.70
C LEU A 40 7.39 -7.41 -2.93
N LYS A 41 7.12 -8.69 -2.60
CA LYS A 41 8.02 -9.76 -2.95
C LYS A 41 7.76 -10.11 -4.41
N VAL A 42 8.76 -9.87 -5.25
CA VAL A 42 8.62 -10.08 -6.70
C VAL A 42 8.44 -11.57 -7.01
N ASP A 43 7.43 -11.87 -7.81
CA ASP A 43 7.13 -13.20 -8.29
C ASP A 43 6.89 -13.13 -9.81
N ASP A 44 6.75 -14.27 -10.45
CA ASP A 44 6.59 -14.35 -11.91
C ASP A 44 5.47 -13.48 -12.45
N CYS A 45 4.36 -13.37 -11.71
CA CYS A 45 3.23 -12.55 -12.13
C CYS A 45 3.53 -11.05 -12.19
N HIS A 46 4.64 -10.61 -11.61
CA HIS A 46 5.04 -9.20 -11.59
C HIS A 46 6.02 -8.86 -12.71
N LEU A 47 6.45 -9.85 -13.47
CA LEU A 47 7.48 -9.67 -14.48
C LEU A 47 6.87 -9.34 -15.85
N ASN A 48 7.59 -8.53 -16.59
CA ASN A 48 7.26 -8.30 -17.99
C ASN A 48 7.91 -9.39 -18.87
N PRO A 49 7.64 -9.41 -20.20
CA PRO A 49 8.20 -10.42 -21.09
C PRO A 49 9.74 -10.46 -21.12
N LEU A 50 10.39 -9.38 -20.68
CA LEU A 50 11.86 -9.30 -20.65
C LEU A 50 12.47 -9.85 -19.36
N GLY A 51 11.63 -10.32 -18.41
CA GLY A 51 12.10 -10.85 -17.14
C GLY A 51 12.41 -9.80 -16.07
N THR A 52 12.06 -8.54 -16.32
CA THR A 52 12.19 -7.48 -15.31
C THR A 52 10.83 -7.13 -14.74
N VAL A 53 10.80 -6.47 -13.57
CA VAL A 53 9.55 -6.09 -12.92
C VAL A 53 8.76 -5.14 -13.81
N HIS A 54 7.48 -5.47 -14.02
CA HIS A 54 6.61 -4.65 -14.83
C HIS A 54 6.43 -3.25 -14.22
N GLY A 55 6.52 -2.20 -15.05
CA GLY A 55 6.37 -0.82 -14.59
C GLY A 55 5.05 -0.56 -13.88
N GLY A 56 3.99 -1.27 -14.29
CA GLY A 56 2.69 -1.19 -13.64
C GLY A 56 2.72 -1.64 -12.19
N CYS A 57 3.52 -2.65 -11.85
CA CYS A 57 3.70 -3.09 -10.46
C CYS A 57 4.41 -2.04 -9.64
N LEU A 58 5.46 -1.44 -10.17
CA LEU A 58 6.19 -0.38 -9.49
C LEU A 58 5.32 0.84 -9.26
N TYR A 59 4.54 1.22 -10.26
CA TYR A 59 3.60 2.32 -10.14
C TYR A 59 2.55 2.04 -9.05
N THR A 60 1.98 0.84 -9.05
CA THR A 60 0.97 0.45 -8.07
C THR A 60 1.53 0.50 -6.65
N LEU A 61 2.75 0.03 -6.45
CA LEU A 61 3.39 0.08 -5.14
C LEU A 61 3.58 1.52 -4.67
N ALA A 62 4.12 2.38 -5.52
CA ALA A 62 4.34 3.79 -5.20
C ALA A 62 3.02 4.52 -4.92
N ASP A 63 2.00 4.29 -5.75
CA ASP A 63 0.68 4.90 -5.59
C ASP A 63 0.02 4.46 -4.29
N THR A 64 0.13 3.18 -3.96
CA THR A 64 -0.44 2.61 -2.73
C THR A 64 0.17 3.26 -1.50
N VAL A 65 1.50 3.35 -1.45
CA VAL A 65 2.21 3.95 -0.32
C VAL A 65 1.84 5.43 -0.17
N ALA A 66 1.86 6.17 -1.27
CA ALA A 66 1.55 7.60 -1.25
C ALA A 66 0.09 7.84 -0.82
N GLY A 67 -0.84 7.04 -1.34
CA GLY A 67 -2.25 7.18 -1.02
C GLY A 67 -2.55 6.91 0.44
N PHE A 68 -1.97 5.86 1.01
CA PHE A 68 -2.20 5.53 2.42
C PHE A 68 -1.52 6.51 3.36
N ALA A 69 -0.33 6.99 3.01
CA ALA A 69 0.34 8.03 3.80
C ALA A 69 -0.50 9.31 3.83
N ALA A 70 -1.06 9.71 2.70
CA ALA A 70 -1.93 10.89 2.62
C ALA A 70 -3.22 10.68 3.42
N ALA A 71 -3.84 9.51 3.31
CA ALA A 71 -5.07 9.20 4.02
C ALA A 71 -4.87 9.22 5.54
N SER A 72 -3.71 8.80 6.02
CA SER A 72 -3.41 8.78 7.46
C SER A 72 -3.25 10.17 8.07
N CYS A 73 -3.13 11.21 7.25
CA CYS A 73 -3.05 12.59 7.71
C CYS A 73 -4.42 13.19 8.04
N GLY A 74 -5.44 12.37 8.24
CA GLY A 74 -6.75 12.84 8.66
C GLY A 74 -7.70 13.17 7.52
N PHE A 75 -7.43 12.68 6.32
CA PHE A 75 -8.37 12.79 5.22
C PHE A 75 -9.63 11.99 5.53
N GLU A 76 -10.77 12.63 5.44
CA GLU A 76 -12.06 11.96 5.55
C GLU A 76 -12.59 11.71 4.14
N GLY A 77 -12.97 10.46 3.90
CA GLY A 77 -13.49 10.06 2.62
C GLY A 77 -12.43 9.38 1.74
N PRO A 78 -12.83 8.93 0.54
CA PRO A 78 -11.94 8.19 -0.35
C PRO A 78 -10.85 9.08 -0.93
N THR A 79 -9.64 8.54 -0.97
CA THR A 79 -8.51 9.16 -1.64
C THR A 79 -8.51 8.74 -3.10
N LEU A 80 -8.40 9.70 -4.00
CA LEU A 80 -8.26 9.40 -5.42
C LEU A 80 -6.78 9.23 -5.73
N SER A 81 -6.45 8.10 -6.27
CA SER A 81 -5.08 7.78 -6.67
C SER A 81 -4.97 7.61 -8.18
#